data_0ca7b337873e35d002540f8aa6be9f27
#
_entry.id   0ca7b337873e35d002540f8aa6be9f27
#
_cell.length_a   1.000
_cell.length_b   1.000
_cell.length_c   1.000
_cell.angle_alpha   90.00
_cell.angle_beta   90.00
_cell.angle_gamma   90.00
#
_symmetry.space_group_name_H-M   'P 1'
#
loop_
_entity.id
_entity.type
_entity.pdbx_description
1 polymer ?
#
loop_
_entity_poly.entity_id
_entity_poly.type
_entity_poly.pdbx_seq_one_letter_code
_entity_poly.pdbx_strand_id
1 'polypeptide(L)'
;SQYGSDAIAGVINFNLKENSSGYDFSVRSGGFYEGDGFGYTASGNVGLPLGDNGFLSISAEVDDQEFTERADQYCENWFCADPSGPRLSNTSAIDQGFTNGVPSDPTNAFLSALQTAYPGGLAAASVEGETVQPWGQPNTESVRMFYNAGIDLSDNARIYSFGSYSSSEGDGSFFYRYPFNGTTETLRQADGSLYNPLQIFPGGFTPRFRGEVEDTSFAAGIKGENNDGFTYDVSARFGSNEIEYTLFNTVNPSYGPDTPTSFKPGTLLNEEVQFQVDLSNEIDMGTESAMVVAYGFSYLDESYDVQQSPQLAS
;
A
#
# COMPACT_ATOMS: atom_id res chain seq x y z
N SER A 1 -17.95 -10.12 26.82
CA SER A 1 -16.69 -9.36 26.93
C SER A 1 -16.92 -7.95 26.41
N GLN A 2 -16.45 -6.94 27.12
CA GLN A 2 -16.60 -5.52 26.76
C GLN A 2 -15.91 -5.18 25.41
N TYR A 3 -14.94 -5.97 24.99
CA TYR A 3 -14.11 -5.75 23.82
C TYR A 3 -14.34 -6.77 22.69
N GLY A 4 -15.47 -7.48 22.72
CA GLY A 4 -15.81 -8.50 21.73
C GLY A 4 -15.18 -9.88 22.00
N SER A 5 -15.56 -10.84 21.17
CA SER A 5 -15.08 -12.23 21.28
C SER A 5 -13.62 -12.42 20.84
N ASP A 6 -13.09 -11.48 20.07
CA ASP A 6 -11.79 -11.60 19.42
C ASP A 6 -10.63 -11.04 20.26
N ALA A 7 -10.93 -10.37 21.38
CA ALA A 7 -9.95 -9.81 22.30
C ALA A 7 -9.30 -10.88 23.20
N ILE A 8 -8.72 -11.92 22.60
CA ILE A 8 -8.14 -13.06 23.33
C ILE A 8 -6.74 -12.74 23.88
N ALA A 9 -5.93 -12.02 23.12
CA ALA A 9 -4.53 -11.74 23.44
C ALA A 9 -4.31 -10.39 24.14
N GLY A 10 -5.24 -9.47 24.02
CA GLY A 10 -5.18 -8.15 24.62
C GLY A 10 -5.96 -7.10 23.82
N VAL A 11 -6.03 -5.90 24.40
CA VAL A 11 -6.69 -4.74 23.80
C VAL A 11 -5.72 -3.57 23.79
N ILE A 12 -5.59 -2.91 22.65
CA ILE A 12 -4.87 -1.64 22.53
C ILE A 12 -5.91 -0.53 22.51
N ASN A 13 -5.85 0.36 23.48
CA ASN A 13 -6.74 1.51 23.56
C ASN A 13 -6.01 2.79 23.14
N PHE A 14 -6.54 3.48 22.12
CA PHE A 14 -6.02 4.75 21.64
C PHE A 14 -6.81 5.90 22.27
N ASN A 15 -6.12 6.76 23.00
CA ASN A 15 -6.70 7.99 23.52
C ASN A 15 -6.46 9.12 22.52
N LEU A 16 -7.53 9.70 22.00
CA LEU A 16 -7.47 10.79 21.04
C LEU A 16 -7.09 12.10 21.74
N LYS A 17 -6.37 12.98 21.05
CA LYS A 17 -6.09 14.32 21.55
C LYS A 17 -7.38 15.13 21.62
N GLU A 18 -7.60 15.80 22.76
CA GLU A 18 -8.76 16.65 23.04
C GLU A 18 -8.34 18.12 23.31
N ASN A 19 -7.26 18.56 22.71
CA ASN A 19 -6.77 19.90 22.93
C ASN A 19 -7.64 20.96 22.21
N SER A 20 -8.07 21.96 22.97
CA SER A 20 -8.82 23.13 22.46
C SER A 20 -7.92 24.34 22.15
N SER A 21 -6.60 24.19 22.29
CA SER A 21 -5.61 25.24 22.01
C SER A 21 -4.22 24.65 21.86
N GLY A 22 -3.30 25.46 21.34
CA GLY A 22 -1.93 25.04 21.16
C GLY A 22 -1.70 24.28 19.87
N TYR A 23 -0.44 24.04 19.59
CA TYR A 23 0.01 23.30 18.43
C TYR A 23 1.32 22.57 18.74
N ASP A 24 1.57 21.50 18.02
CA ASP A 24 2.87 20.84 17.93
C ASP A 24 3.23 20.59 16.47
N PHE A 25 4.52 20.51 16.19
CA PHE A 25 5.05 20.25 14.87
C PHE A 25 6.33 19.43 14.97
N SER A 26 6.50 18.46 14.11
CA SER A 26 7.67 17.59 14.04
C SER A 26 8.09 17.37 12.60
N VAL A 27 9.39 17.45 12.34
CA VAL A 27 9.99 17.02 11.08
C VAL A 27 11.11 16.05 11.39
N ARG A 28 11.12 14.94 10.67
CA ARG A 28 12.20 13.95 10.69
C ARG A 28 12.66 13.76 9.26
N SER A 29 13.94 13.55 9.06
CA SER A 29 14.51 13.14 7.79
C SER A 29 15.72 12.26 8.03
N GLY A 30 16.01 11.37 7.11
CA GLY A 30 17.14 10.46 7.22
C GLY A 30 17.31 9.65 5.95
N GLY A 31 18.37 8.85 5.93
CA GLY A 31 18.68 7.92 4.87
C GLY A 31 19.65 6.88 5.40
N PHE A 32 19.95 5.88 4.59
CA PHE A 32 20.88 4.83 4.95
C PHE A 32 22.32 5.22 4.63
N TYR A 33 23.28 4.60 5.29
CA TYR A 33 24.73 4.84 5.08
C TYR A 33 25.20 4.43 3.68
N GLU A 34 24.44 3.61 3.01
CA GLU A 34 24.64 3.18 1.63
C GLU A 34 24.35 4.29 0.61
N GLY A 35 23.72 5.38 1.05
CA GLY A 35 23.44 6.55 0.24
C GLY A 35 22.11 6.49 -0.48
N ASP A 36 21.22 5.60 -0.07
CA ASP A 36 19.87 5.40 -0.61
C ASP A 36 18.80 5.53 0.49
N GLY A 37 17.53 5.40 0.11
CA GLY A 37 16.42 5.38 1.04
C GLY A 37 16.29 6.67 1.83
N PHE A 38 16.54 7.83 1.21
CA PHE A 38 16.25 9.10 1.84
C PHE A 38 14.76 9.21 2.08
N GLY A 39 14.38 9.68 3.24
CA GLY A 39 12.99 9.90 3.58
C GLY A 39 12.81 11.09 4.50
N TYR A 40 11.59 11.61 4.49
CA TYR A 40 11.17 12.61 5.46
C TYR A 40 9.74 12.37 5.90
N THR A 41 9.48 12.71 7.15
CA THR A 41 8.15 12.75 7.74
C THR A 41 7.95 14.14 8.36
N ALA A 42 6.88 14.81 8.00
CA ALA A 42 6.47 16.05 8.65
C ALA A 42 5.07 15.86 9.23
N SER A 43 4.91 16.13 10.51
CA SER A 43 3.62 15.99 11.19
C SER A 43 3.34 17.15 12.11
N GLY A 44 2.08 17.42 12.35
CA GLY A 44 1.64 18.47 13.26
C GLY A 44 0.25 18.23 13.79
N ASN A 45 -0.04 18.90 14.89
CA ASN A 45 -1.36 18.97 15.49
C ASN A 45 -1.68 20.41 15.89
N VAL A 46 -2.93 20.78 15.77
CA VAL A 46 -3.46 22.06 16.25
C VAL A 46 -4.77 21.82 17.01
N GLY A 47 -4.88 22.47 18.18
CA GLY A 47 -6.10 22.54 18.95
C GLY A 47 -6.81 23.86 18.74
N LEU A 48 -8.11 23.81 18.52
CA LEU A 48 -8.99 24.97 18.35
C LEU A 48 -10.18 24.87 19.30
N PRO A 49 -10.66 25.95 19.89
CA PRO A 49 -11.88 25.93 20.70
C PRO A 49 -13.12 25.83 19.79
N LEU A 50 -14.11 25.05 20.21
CA LEU A 50 -15.45 25.04 19.65
C LEU A 50 -16.44 25.62 20.65
N GLY A 51 -16.69 26.93 20.53
CA GLY A 51 -17.44 27.68 21.55
C GLY A 51 -16.70 27.70 22.88
N ASP A 52 -17.46 27.78 23.99
CA ASP A 52 -16.90 27.87 25.35
C ASP A 52 -16.62 26.49 25.95
N ASN A 53 -17.27 25.44 25.45
CA ASN A 53 -17.30 24.12 26.06
C ASN A 53 -16.87 23.00 25.09
N GLY A 54 -16.17 23.34 24.01
CA GLY A 54 -15.79 22.34 23.03
C GLY A 54 -14.36 22.48 22.55
N PHE A 55 -13.91 21.45 21.87
CA PHE A 55 -12.59 21.38 21.23
C PHE A 55 -12.68 20.79 19.83
N LEU A 56 -11.73 21.20 19.00
CA LEU A 56 -11.41 20.58 17.71
C LEU A 56 -9.90 20.39 17.64
N SER A 57 -9.45 19.17 17.65
CA SER A 57 -8.05 18.78 17.46
C SER A 57 -7.86 18.24 16.06
N ILE A 58 -6.96 18.83 15.29
CA ILE A 58 -6.64 18.43 13.91
C ILE A 58 -5.18 17.99 13.87
N SER A 59 -4.92 16.83 13.35
CA SER A 59 -3.57 16.31 13.08
C SER A 59 -3.40 16.06 11.59
N ALA A 60 -2.19 16.31 11.09
CA ALA A 60 -1.81 15.97 9.73
C ALA A 60 -0.38 15.45 9.71
N GLU A 61 -0.11 14.54 8.79
CA GLU A 61 1.21 13.97 8.54
C GLU A 61 1.40 13.78 7.04
N VAL A 62 2.59 14.08 6.57
CA VAL A 62 3.08 13.72 5.24
C VAL A 62 4.36 12.93 5.42
N ASP A 63 4.48 11.86 4.64
CA ASP A 63 5.62 10.97 4.67
C ASP A 63 6.03 10.64 3.24
N ASP A 64 7.33 10.66 2.98
CA ASP A 64 7.93 10.31 1.70
C ASP A 64 9.20 9.52 1.97
N GLN A 65 9.31 8.36 1.37
CA GLN A 65 10.42 7.44 1.56
C GLN A 65 10.88 6.90 0.21
N GLU A 66 12.09 7.26 -0.19
CA GLU A 66 12.72 6.68 -1.36
C GLU A 66 13.01 5.19 -1.18
N PHE A 67 13.04 4.46 -2.28
CA PHE A 67 13.39 3.04 -2.26
C PHE A 67 14.82 2.83 -1.75
N THR A 68 15.08 1.62 -1.28
CA THR A 68 16.44 1.15 -1.00
C THR A 68 16.82 0.05 -1.96
N GLU A 69 18.09 0.03 -2.35
CA GLU A 69 18.63 -1.00 -3.21
C GLU A 69 19.65 -1.83 -2.46
N ARG A 70 19.38 -3.13 -2.32
CA ARG A 70 20.20 -4.09 -1.55
C ARG A 70 20.61 -5.27 -2.42
N ALA A 71 20.68 -5.05 -3.72
CA ALA A 71 21.06 -6.04 -4.70
C ALA A 71 22.14 -5.50 -5.63
N ASP A 72 23.06 -6.36 -6.00
CA ASP A 72 23.96 -6.11 -7.12
C ASP A 72 23.19 -6.28 -8.45
N GLN A 73 23.68 -5.63 -9.50
CA GLN A 73 23.11 -5.80 -10.83
C GLN A 73 23.14 -7.26 -11.25
N TYR A 74 22.00 -7.76 -11.70
CA TYR A 74 21.85 -9.15 -12.11
C TYR A 74 22.76 -9.49 -13.30
N CYS A 75 23.55 -10.52 -13.18
CA CYS A 75 24.53 -10.94 -14.16
C CYS A 75 24.53 -12.45 -14.47
N GLU A 76 23.64 -13.26 -13.90
CA GLU A 76 23.78 -14.72 -13.93
C GLU A 76 23.34 -15.37 -15.26
N ASN A 77 22.16 -15.14 -15.72
CA ASN A 77 21.61 -15.84 -16.92
C ASN A 77 21.55 -14.93 -18.16
N TRP A 78 22.21 -13.80 -18.12
CA TRP A 78 22.19 -12.81 -19.15
C TRP A 78 23.55 -12.09 -19.18
N PHE A 79 23.70 -11.01 -19.92
CA PHE A 79 24.94 -10.25 -19.89
C PHE A 79 24.92 -9.21 -18.75
N CYS A 80 26.09 -8.94 -18.18
CA CYS A 80 26.27 -7.92 -17.18
C CYS A 80 26.16 -6.52 -17.77
N ALA A 81 25.45 -5.61 -17.07
CA ALA A 81 25.41 -4.20 -17.42
C ALA A 81 26.78 -3.50 -17.18
N ASP A 82 27.59 -4.03 -16.28
CA ASP A 82 28.95 -3.55 -16.06
C ASP A 82 29.88 -4.06 -17.14
N PRO A 83 30.36 -3.18 -18.06
CA PRO A 83 31.28 -3.59 -19.10
C PRO A 83 32.66 -4.07 -18.57
N SER A 84 32.98 -3.79 -17.32
CA SER A 84 34.20 -4.26 -16.64
C SER A 84 34.00 -5.56 -15.86
N GLY A 85 32.76 -5.93 -15.61
CA GLY A 85 32.41 -7.16 -14.90
C GLY A 85 32.68 -8.43 -15.72
N PRO A 86 32.72 -9.58 -15.04
CA PRO A 86 32.88 -10.84 -15.74
C PRO A 86 31.69 -11.01 -16.68
N ARG A 87 31.95 -10.99 -17.96
CA ARG A 87 30.95 -11.41 -18.94
C ARG A 87 30.63 -12.87 -18.63
N LEU A 88 29.36 -13.12 -18.35
CA LEU A 88 28.92 -14.48 -18.25
C LEU A 88 29.25 -15.21 -19.56
N SER A 89 30.11 -16.16 -19.47
CA SER A 89 30.08 -17.31 -20.36
C SER A 89 28.80 -18.05 -19.97
N ASN A 90 27.66 -17.62 -20.47
CA ASN A 90 26.41 -18.19 -20.06
C ASN A 90 26.16 -19.47 -20.81
N THR A 91 26.83 -20.53 -20.34
CA THR A 91 26.54 -21.88 -20.76
C THR A 91 25.10 -22.26 -20.40
N SER A 92 24.51 -21.73 -19.35
CA SER A 92 23.13 -22.13 -18.97
C SER A 92 22.06 -21.53 -19.90
N ALA A 93 22.23 -20.34 -20.40
CA ALA A 93 21.32 -19.84 -21.45
C ALA A 93 21.52 -20.58 -22.75
N ILE A 94 22.74 -20.97 -23.06
CA ILE A 94 23.10 -21.79 -24.24
C ILE A 94 22.60 -23.22 -24.06
N ASP A 95 22.79 -23.80 -22.86
CA ASP A 95 22.37 -25.16 -22.53
C ASP A 95 20.86 -25.34 -22.46
N GLN A 96 20.11 -24.26 -22.26
CA GLN A 96 18.64 -24.28 -22.33
C GLN A 96 18.08 -24.21 -23.77
N GLY A 97 18.94 -24.29 -24.78
CA GLY A 97 18.52 -24.52 -26.15
C GLY A 97 17.75 -23.38 -26.78
N PHE A 98 18.32 -22.20 -26.81
CA PHE A 98 17.77 -21.07 -27.57
C PHE A 98 17.70 -21.42 -29.06
N THR A 99 16.67 -22.16 -29.45
CA THR A 99 16.49 -22.62 -30.82
C THR A 99 15.61 -21.72 -31.66
N ASN A 100 15.04 -20.64 -31.10
CA ASN A 100 14.02 -19.84 -31.79
C ASN A 100 14.56 -18.53 -32.36
N GLY A 101 15.44 -18.62 -33.32
CA GLY A 101 15.94 -17.46 -34.08
C GLY A 101 17.08 -16.71 -33.41
N VAL A 102 17.51 -17.15 -32.24
CA VAL A 102 18.72 -16.72 -31.58
C VAL A 102 19.81 -17.75 -31.84
N PRO A 103 21.04 -17.34 -32.20
CA PRO A 103 22.11 -18.29 -32.41
C PRO A 103 22.29 -19.18 -31.17
N SER A 104 22.37 -20.47 -31.35
CA SER A 104 22.68 -21.46 -30.30
C SER A 104 24.09 -21.29 -29.69
N ASP A 105 24.87 -20.40 -30.26
CA ASP A 105 26.11 -19.89 -29.74
C ASP A 105 25.99 -18.37 -29.64
N PRO A 106 25.90 -17.78 -28.44
CA PRO A 106 25.95 -16.34 -28.27
C PRO A 106 27.37 -15.87 -28.59
N THR A 107 27.67 -15.89 -29.88
CA THR A 107 28.89 -15.34 -30.38
C THR A 107 29.02 -13.88 -29.89
N ASN A 108 30.23 -13.41 -29.76
CA ASN A 108 30.53 -12.03 -29.44
C ASN A 108 29.72 -11.05 -30.30
N ALA A 109 29.24 -11.47 -31.49
CA ALA A 109 28.40 -10.71 -32.37
C ALA A 109 26.97 -10.51 -31.83
N PHE A 110 26.36 -11.53 -31.22
CA PHE A 110 25.02 -11.42 -30.60
C PHE A 110 25.08 -10.53 -29.38
N LEU A 111 26.04 -10.74 -28.50
CA LEU A 111 26.25 -9.91 -27.33
C LEU A 111 26.57 -8.46 -27.71
N SER A 112 27.33 -8.24 -28.79
CA SER A 112 27.60 -6.90 -29.29
C SER A 112 26.38 -6.24 -29.92
N ALA A 113 25.52 -7.00 -30.60
CA ALA A 113 24.25 -6.50 -31.12
C ALA A 113 23.30 -6.09 -29.98
N LEU A 114 23.22 -6.87 -28.93
CA LEU A 114 22.46 -6.53 -27.73
C LEU A 114 23.01 -5.31 -27.00
N GLN A 115 24.33 -5.20 -26.84
CA GLN A 115 24.95 -4.02 -26.28
C GLN A 115 24.75 -2.78 -27.14
N THR A 116 24.63 -2.94 -28.45
CA THR A 116 24.33 -1.85 -29.36
C THR A 116 22.86 -1.44 -29.30
N ALA A 117 21.97 -2.40 -29.21
CA ALA A 117 20.53 -2.17 -29.01
C ALA A 117 20.25 -1.61 -27.59
N TYR A 118 21.06 -1.99 -26.60
CA TYR A 118 20.97 -1.60 -25.20
C TYR A 118 22.30 -1.06 -24.70
N PRO A 119 22.62 0.21 -24.98
CA PRO A 119 23.86 0.82 -24.51
C PRO A 119 24.06 0.79 -23.00
N GLY A 120 22.97 0.78 -22.25
CA GLY A 120 22.94 0.61 -20.80
C GLY A 120 22.96 -0.85 -20.31
N GLY A 121 23.00 -1.83 -21.22
CA GLY A 121 22.93 -3.23 -20.84
C GLY A 121 21.65 -3.57 -20.09
N LEU A 122 21.75 -4.35 -19.01
CA LEU A 122 20.59 -4.70 -18.17
C LEU A 122 19.94 -3.49 -17.50
N ALA A 123 20.70 -2.43 -17.23
CA ALA A 123 20.17 -1.20 -16.68
C ALA A 123 19.10 -0.56 -17.59
N ALA A 124 19.17 -0.79 -18.91
CA ALA A 124 18.15 -0.34 -19.85
C ALA A 124 16.82 -1.11 -19.72
N ALA A 125 16.81 -2.25 -19.07
CA ALA A 125 15.61 -3.04 -18.78
C ALA A 125 14.98 -2.69 -17.43
N SER A 126 15.65 -1.87 -16.62
CA SER A 126 15.15 -1.36 -15.35
C SER A 126 14.21 -0.17 -15.54
N VAL A 127 13.49 0.17 -14.51
CA VAL A 127 12.73 1.42 -14.40
C VAL A 127 13.59 2.42 -13.64
N GLU A 128 13.66 3.65 -14.13
CA GLU A 128 14.34 4.77 -13.46
C GLU A 128 15.84 4.58 -13.17
N GLY A 129 16.49 3.65 -13.87
CA GLY A 129 17.93 3.41 -13.71
C GLY A 129 18.33 2.53 -12.55
N GLU A 130 17.37 1.94 -11.85
CA GLU A 130 17.60 0.95 -10.79
C GLU A 130 18.30 -0.31 -11.33
N THR A 131 18.78 -1.18 -10.42
CA THR A 131 19.13 -2.56 -10.85
C THR A 131 17.90 -3.25 -11.42
N VAL A 132 18.09 -4.14 -12.39
CA VAL A 132 16.94 -4.83 -13.03
C VAL A 132 16.14 -5.67 -12.07
N GLN A 133 16.69 -6.04 -10.93
CA GLN A 133 16.01 -6.78 -9.87
C GLN A 133 16.35 -6.15 -8.51
N PRO A 134 15.79 -5.00 -8.20
CA PRO A 134 16.05 -4.33 -6.94
C PRO A 134 15.43 -5.13 -5.79
N TRP A 135 16.20 -5.32 -4.74
CA TRP A 135 15.77 -5.91 -3.48
C TRP A 135 15.96 -4.89 -2.37
N GLY A 136 14.89 -4.43 -1.81
CA GLY A 136 14.93 -3.43 -0.77
C GLY A 136 13.53 -2.95 -0.40
N GLN A 137 13.48 -1.84 0.28
CA GLN A 137 12.25 -1.15 0.60
C GLN A 137 11.72 -0.45 -0.65
N PRO A 138 10.42 -0.50 -0.96
CA PRO A 138 9.83 0.25 -2.06
C PRO A 138 9.81 1.75 -1.79
N ASN A 139 9.60 2.56 -2.83
CA ASN A 139 9.14 3.93 -2.66
C ASN A 139 7.78 3.93 -1.97
N THR A 140 7.60 4.84 -1.02
CA THR A 140 6.30 5.06 -0.41
C THR A 140 6.07 6.54 -0.19
N GLU A 141 4.87 6.99 -0.52
CA GLU A 141 4.39 8.33 -0.21
C GLU A 141 3.08 8.21 0.56
N SER A 142 2.85 9.11 1.53
CA SER A 142 1.57 9.14 2.22
C SER A 142 1.21 10.50 2.76
N VAL A 143 -0.08 10.76 2.77
CA VAL A 143 -0.70 11.89 3.47
C VAL A 143 -1.75 11.32 4.42
N ARG A 144 -1.73 11.74 5.67
CA ARG A 144 -2.69 11.34 6.69
C ARG A 144 -3.26 12.56 7.38
N MET A 145 -4.55 12.57 7.56
CA MET A 145 -5.26 13.60 8.31
C MET A 145 -6.18 12.94 9.33
N PHE A 146 -6.28 13.52 10.50
CA PHE A 146 -7.16 13.07 11.55
C PHE A 146 -7.75 14.27 12.28
N TYR A 147 -9.03 14.23 12.61
CA TYR A 147 -9.63 15.18 13.51
C TYR A 147 -10.37 14.48 14.65
N ASN A 148 -10.43 15.15 15.77
CA ASN A 148 -11.26 14.81 16.93
C ASN A 148 -11.93 16.08 17.45
N ALA A 149 -13.23 16.01 17.63
CA ALA A 149 -14.03 17.14 18.09
C ALA A 149 -15.01 16.69 19.16
N GLY A 150 -15.26 17.57 20.13
CA GLY A 150 -16.26 17.36 21.15
C GLY A 150 -16.84 18.65 21.65
N ILE A 151 -18.12 18.63 22.01
CA ILE A 151 -18.85 19.73 22.63
C ILE A 151 -19.60 19.20 23.82
N ASP A 152 -19.30 19.72 25.01
CA ASP A 152 -20.03 19.40 26.23
C ASP A 152 -21.36 20.14 26.24
N LEU A 153 -22.47 19.40 26.18
CA LEU A 153 -23.82 19.94 26.26
C LEU A 153 -24.21 20.28 27.71
N SER A 154 -23.63 19.53 28.64
CA SER A 154 -23.76 19.70 30.09
C SER A 154 -22.55 19.02 30.74
N ASP A 155 -22.47 19.09 32.07
CA ASP A 155 -21.44 18.40 32.86
C ASP A 155 -21.44 16.87 32.61
N ASN A 156 -22.57 16.32 32.16
CA ASN A 156 -22.80 14.87 32.05
C ASN A 156 -23.13 14.41 30.61
N ALA A 157 -23.06 15.26 29.60
CA ALA A 157 -23.38 14.88 28.22
C ALA A 157 -22.49 15.60 27.23
N ARG A 158 -21.96 14.83 26.26
CA ARG A 158 -21.08 15.31 25.19
C ARG A 158 -21.54 14.80 23.82
N ILE A 159 -21.56 15.68 22.85
CA ILE A 159 -21.52 15.29 21.43
C ILE A 159 -20.06 15.20 21.01
N TYR A 160 -19.73 14.16 20.25
CA TYR A 160 -18.40 13.95 19.73
C TYR A 160 -18.41 13.57 18.27
N SER A 161 -17.32 13.85 17.60
CA SER A 161 -17.07 13.37 16.24
C SER A 161 -15.57 13.22 16.03
N PHE A 162 -15.16 12.18 15.32
CA PHE A 162 -13.79 12.01 14.86
C PHE A 162 -13.77 11.36 13.49
N GLY A 163 -12.69 11.55 12.77
CA GLY A 163 -12.53 10.95 11.46
C GLY A 163 -11.11 11.07 10.96
N SER A 164 -10.81 10.25 9.97
CA SER A 164 -9.52 10.19 9.32
C SER A 164 -9.68 10.18 7.80
N TYR A 165 -8.66 10.70 7.15
CA TYR A 165 -8.39 10.51 5.74
C TYR A 165 -6.92 10.14 5.58
N SER A 166 -6.63 9.12 4.78
CA SER A 166 -5.28 8.85 4.35
C SER A 166 -5.26 8.47 2.88
N SER A 167 -4.20 8.93 2.21
CA SER A 167 -3.83 8.48 0.87
C SER A 167 -2.39 8.03 0.93
N SER A 168 -2.10 6.85 0.42
CA SER A 168 -0.75 6.30 0.36
C SER A 168 -0.51 5.57 -0.94
N GLU A 169 0.71 5.70 -1.45
CA GLU A 169 1.20 5.00 -2.62
C GLU A 169 2.42 4.18 -2.24
N GLY A 170 2.51 2.96 -2.79
CA GLY A 170 3.68 2.10 -2.66
C GLY A 170 4.00 1.44 -3.99
N ASP A 171 5.27 1.49 -4.39
CA ASP A 171 5.75 0.94 -5.65
C ASP A 171 6.83 -0.12 -5.40
N GLY A 172 6.53 -1.37 -5.75
CA GLY A 172 7.42 -2.51 -5.62
C GLY A 172 7.71 -3.19 -6.95
N SER A 173 8.71 -4.09 -6.95
CA SER A 173 9.08 -4.85 -8.13
C SER A 173 8.90 -6.34 -7.93
N PHE A 174 8.63 -7.03 -9.03
CA PHE A 174 8.66 -8.48 -9.13
C PHE A 174 10.06 -8.96 -9.52
N PHE A 175 10.19 -10.26 -9.76
CA PHE A 175 11.40 -10.87 -10.30
C PHE A 175 11.66 -10.40 -11.73
N TYR A 176 12.93 -10.19 -12.05
CA TYR A 176 13.38 -9.90 -13.41
C TYR A 176 13.06 -11.06 -14.36
N ARG A 177 12.43 -10.72 -15.45
CA ARG A 177 12.17 -11.59 -16.59
C ARG A 177 13.27 -11.39 -17.61
N TYR A 178 14.40 -12.06 -17.36
CA TYR A 178 15.54 -12.01 -18.29
C TYR A 178 15.13 -12.59 -19.65
N PRO A 179 15.78 -12.17 -20.74
CA PRO A 179 15.55 -12.75 -22.04
C PRO A 179 15.63 -14.28 -21.96
N PHE A 180 14.63 -14.94 -22.53
CA PHE A 180 14.50 -16.39 -22.50
C PHE A 180 14.20 -16.98 -21.10
N ASN A 181 13.62 -16.20 -20.23
CA ASN A 181 13.09 -16.73 -18.98
C ASN A 181 12.00 -17.77 -19.26
N GLY A 182 12.06 -18.92 -18.59
CA GLY A 182 11.12 -20.03 -18.80
C GLY A 182 9.65 -19.68 -18.62
N THR A 183 9.33 -18.59 -17.94
CA THR A 183 7.95 -18.08 -17.83
C THR A 183 7.39 -17.61 -19.18
N THR A 184 8.24 -17.13 -20.09
CA THR A 184 7.84 -16.61 -21.40
C THR A 184 8.18 -17.55 -22.56
N GLU A 185 9.10 -18.46 -22.36
CA GLU A 185 9.65 -19.37 -23.41
C GLU A 185 8.63 -20.32 -24.03
N THR A 186 7.65 -20.74 -23.24
CA THR A 186 6.64 -21.71 -23.66
C THR A 186 5.38 -21.08 -24.23
N LEU A 187 5.27 -19.77 -24.18
CA LEU A 187 4.08 -19.08 -24.66
C LEU A 187 3.97 -19.16 -26.19
N ARG A 188 2.75 -19.28 -26.70
CA ARG A 188 2.44 -19.37 -28.12
C ARG A 188 1.42 -18.32 -28.49
N GLN A 189 1.56 -17.78 -29.67
CA GLN A 189 0.55 -16.93 -30.31
C GLN A 189 -0.60 -17.82 -30.87
N ALA A 190 -1.68 -17.20 -31.28
CA ALA A 190 -2.84 -17.88 -31.82
C ALA A 190 -2.52 -18.72 -33.09
N ASP A 191 -1.50 -18.33 -33.87
CA ASP A 191 -1.02 -19.04 -35.04
C ASP A 191 -0.04 -20.18 -34.71
N GLY A 192 0.23 -20.42 -33.43
CA GLY A 192 1.15 -21.44 -32.94
C GLY A 192 2.62 -21.03 -32.91
N SER A 193 2.98 -19.84 -33.40
CA SER A 193 4.33 -19.32 -33.31
C SER A 193 4.70 -19.01 -31.86
N LEU A 194 6.00 -18.95 -31.57
CA LEU A 194 6.48 -18.56 -30.25
C LEU A 194 6.19 -17.09 -29.98
N TYR A 195 5.67 -16.81 -28.81
CA TYR A 195 5.60 -15.45 -28.31
C TYR A 195 7.00 -14.97 -27.96
N ASN A 196 7.38 -13.79 -28.46
CA ASN A 196 8.69 -13.21 -28.20
C ASN A 196 8.58 -11.81 -27.59
N PRO A 197 8.60 -11.70 -26.24
CA PRO A 197 8.54 -10.40 -25.54
C PRO A 197 9.76 -9.53 -25.80
N LEU A 198 10.86 -10.09 -26.34
CA LEU A 198 12.08 -9.35 -26.67
C LEU A 198 11.90 -8.35 -27.82
N GLN A 199 10.80 -8.43 -28.56
CA GLN A 199 10.43 -7.36 -29.50
C GLN A 199 10.04 -6.06 -28.78
N ILE A 200 9.51 -6.18 -27.56
CA ILE A 200 9.07 -5.06 -26.72
C ILE A 200 10.16 -4.71 -25.72
N PHE A 201 10.71 -5.73 -25.05
CA PHE A 201 11.75 -5.61 -24.03
C PHE A 201 12.97 -6.48 -24.39
N PRO A 202 13.80 -6.07 -25.34
CA PRO A 202 14.92 -6.88 -25.78
C PRO A 202 15.94 -7.24 -24.68
N GLY A 203 16.08 -6.40 -23.65
CA GLY A 203 16.88 -6.68 -22.45
C GLY A 203 16.15 -7.46 -21.35
N GLY A 204 14.95 -7.98 -21.63
CA GLY A 204 14.07 -8.46 -20.59
C GLY A 204 13.34 -7.34 -19.87
N PHE A 205 12.64 -7.64 -18.79
CA PHE A 205 11.89 -6.66 -18.01
C PHE A 205 11.65 -7.13 -16.58
N THR A 206 11.50 -6.16 -15.69
CA THR A 206 11.06 -6.42 -14.31
C THR A 206 9.69 -5.78 -14.14
N PRO A 207 8.63 -6.56 -14.02
CA PRO A 207 7.31 -6.00 -13.75
C PRO A 207 7.32 -5.21 -12.45
N ARG A 208 6.66 -4.04 -12.47
CA ARG A 208 6.45 -3.19 -11.30
C ARG A 208 4.99 -3.21 -10.91
N PHE A 209 4.75 -3.08 -9.63
CA PHE A 209 3.42 -3.12 -9.07
C PHE A 209 3.24 -1.97 -8.09
N ARG A 210 2.35 -1.07 -8.44
CA ARG A 210 1.99 0.08 -7.64
C ARG A 210 0.62 -0.15 -7.01
N GLY A 211 0.51 0.13 -5.73
CA GLY A 211 -0.75 0.18 -5.01
C GLY A 211 -1.00 1.59 -4.49
N GLU A 212 -2.13 2.16 -4.84
CA GLU A 212 -2.65 3.42 -4.32
C GLU A 212 -3.79 3.07 -3.37
N VAL A 213 -3.69 3.52 -2.11
CA VAL A 213 -4.66 3.20 -1.06
C VAL A 213 -5.24 4.48 -0.51
N GLU A 214 -6.57 4.60 -0.56
CA GLU A 214 -7.29 5.67 0.10
C GLU A 214 -8.17 5.11 1.21
N ASP A 215 -8.04 5.68 2.41
CA ASP A 215 -8.87 5.38 3.56
C ASP A 215 -9.60 6.62 4.02
N THR A 216 -10.89 6.49 4.23
CA THR A 216 -11.74 7.54 4.82
C THR A 216 -12.56 6.94 5.95
N SER A 217 -12.56 7.58 7.11
CA SER A 217 -13.44 7.19 8.19
C SER A 217 -14.07 8.41 8.86
N PHE A 218 -15.29 8.21 9.35
CA PHE A 218 -16.04 9.21 10.07
C PHE A 218 -16.89 8.55 11.15
N ALA A 219 -16.86 9.10 12.36
CA ALA A 219 -17.75 8.69 13.44
C ALA A 219 -18.33 9.91 14.13
N ALA A 220 -19.58 9.83 14.53
CA ALA A 220 -20.23 10.85 15.35
C ALA A 220 -21.19 10.19 16.34
N GLY A 221 -21.29 10.78 17.51
CA GLY A 221 -22.14 10.24 18.56
C GLY A 221 -22.45 11.23 19.66
N ILE A 222 -23.30 10.77 20.57
CA ILE A 222 -23.61 11.42 21.83
C ILE A 222 -23.39 10.42 22.95
N LYS A 223 -22.64 10.82 23.96
CA LYS A 223 -22.41 10.01 25.17
C LYS A 223 -22.66 10.81 26.43
N GLY A 224 -23.00 10.12 27.47
CA GLY A 224 -23.22 10.77 28.76
C GLY A 224 -23.48 9.80 29.89
N GLU A 225 -23.66 10.38 31.07
CA GLU A 225 -23.98 9.67 32.30
C GLU A 225 -25.06 10.47 33.06
N ASN A 226 -26.07 9.80 33.60
CA ASN A 226 -27.02 10.44 34.46
C ASN A 226 -26.58 10.36 35.93
N ASN A 227 -27.31 11.04 36.83
CA ASN A 227 -26.98 11.09 38.26
C ASN A 227 -27.15 9.74 38.99
N ASP A 228 -27.78 8.76 38.37
CA ASP A 228 -28.03 7.42 38.92
C ASP A 228 -26.99 6.39 38.43
N GLY A 229 -25.89 6.82 37.78
CA GLY A 229 -24.86 5.93 37.25
C GLY A 229 -25.26 5.21 35.98
N PHE A 230 -26.31 5.66 35.28
CA PHE A 230 -26.64 5.15 33.95
C PHE A 230 -25.81 5.87 32.88
N THR A 231 -25.00 5.11 32.14
CA THR A 231 -24.20 5.63 31.01
C THR A 231 -24.80 5.24 29.68
N TYR A 232 -24.63 6.10 28.70
CA TYR A 232 -25.03 5.82 27.32
C TYR A 232 -24.01 6.36 26.34
N ASP A 233 -23.86 5.63 25.22
CA ASP A 233 -23.16 6.09 24.01
C ASP A 233 -23.98 5.63 22.80
N VAL A 234 -24.39 6.58 21.98
CA VAL A 234 -25.12 6.32 20.74
C VAL A 234 -24.33 6.94 19.61
N SER A 235 -23.92 6.12 18.68
CA SER A 235 -23.02 6.54 17.59
C SER A 235 -23.37 5.93 16.24
N ALA A 236 -22.91 6.61 15.19
CA ALA A 236 -22.85 6.09 13.86
C ALA A 236 -21.43 6.26 13.29
N ARG A 237 -21.01 5.29 12.48
CA ARG A 237 -19.71 5.27 11.82
C ARG A 237 -19.89 4.94 10.35
N PHE A 238 -19.05 5.59 9.54
CA PHE A 238 -18.81 5.27 8.15
C PHE A 238 -17.30 4.99 7.96
N GLY A 239 -16.96 4.02 7.13
CA GLY A 239 -15.60 3.73 6.70
C GLY A 239 -15.59 3.35 5.23
N SER A 240 -14.53 3.75 4.53
CA SER A 240 -14.26 3.36 3.14
C SER A 240 -12.75 3.15 2.98
N ASN A 241 -12.41 2.04 2.36
CA ASN A 241 -11.04 1.72 1.94
C ASN A 241 -11.07 1.37 0.46
N GLU A 242 -10.31 2.10 -0.34
CA GLU A 242 -10.15 1.87 -1.76
C GLU A 242 -8.68 1.56 -2.07
N ILE A 243 -8.45 0.53 -2.88
CA ILE A 243 -7.11 0.15 -3.35
C ILE A 243 -7.16 0.06 -4.87
N GLU A 244 -6.47 0.97 -5.56
CA GLU A 244 -6.24 0.88 -7.00
C GLU A 244 -4.85 0.28 -7.26
N TYR A 245 -4.79 -0.69 -8.18
CA TYR A 245 -3.55 -1.31 -8.59
C TYR A 245 -3.15 -0.87 -10.00
N THR A 246 -1.85 -0.60 -10.18
CA THR A 246 -1.23 -0.41 -11.48
C THR A 246 -0.06 -1.38 -11.63
N LEU A 247 -0.09 -2.17 -12.69
CA LEU A 247 1.01 -3.03 -13.10
C LEU A 247 1.67 -2.40 -14.32
N PHE A 248 2.97 -2.17 -14.28
CA PHE A 248 3.69 -1.54 -15.39
C PHE A 248 5.06 -2.19 -15.62
N ASN A 249 5.74 -1.79 -16.69
CA ASN A 249 6.96 -2.44 -17.17
C ASN A 249 6.77 -3.95 -17.36
N THR A 250 5.67 -4.34 -17.99
CA THR A 250 5.26 -5.73 -18.16
C THR A 250 4.57 -5.95 -19.51
N VAL A 251 4.22 -7.17 -19.81
CA VAL A 251 3.45 -7.56 -20.99
C VAL A 251 2.31 -8.51 -20.61
N ASN A 252 1.23 -8.47 -21.39
CA ASN A 252 0.23 -9.53 -21.38
C ASN A 252 0.33 -10.31 -22.69
N PRO A 253 0.80 -11.56 -22.66
CA PRO A 253 1.01 -12.37 -23.85
C PRO A 253 -0.26 -12.61 -24.68
N SER A 254 -1.44 -12.49 -24.08
CA SER A 254 -2.71 -12.66 -24.79
C SER A 254 -2.93 -11.61 -25.90
N TYR A 255 -2.30 -10.44 -25.79
CA TYR A 255 -2.33 -9.39 -26.82
C TYR A 255 -1.23 -9.56 -27.87
N GLY A 256 -0.32 -10.53 -27.70
CA GLY A 256 0.82 -10.70 -28.61
C GLY A 256 1.72 -9.48 -28.69
N PRO A 257 2.22 -9.13 -29.90
CA PRO A 257 3.12 -7.99 -30.11
C PRO A 257 2.50 -6.62 -29.79
N ASP A 258 1.17 -6.52 -29.80
CA ASP A 258 0.45 -5.27 -29.58
C ASP A 258 0.12 -5.04 -28.09
N THR A 259 0.72 -5.83 -27.20
CA THR A 259 0.47 -5.71 -25.76
C THR A 259 0.84 -4.33 -25.24
N PRO A 260 -0.03 -3.69 -24.47
CA PRO A 260 0.40 -2.57 -23.63
C PRO A 260 1.49 -3.00 -22.63
N THR A 261 2.27 -2.06 -22.14
CA THR A 261 3.29 -2.29 -21.13
C THR A 261 2.87 -1.84 -19.73
N SER A 262 1.66 -1.31 -19.62
CA SER A 262 1.03 -0.91 -18.35
C SER A 262 -0.43 -1.30 -18.33
N PHE A 263 -0.89 -1.75 -17.18
CA PHE A 263 -2.24 -2.24 -16.96
C PHE A 263 -2.76 -1.73 -15.61
N LYS A 264 -4.06 -1.45 -15.55
CA LYS A 264 -4.80 -1.29 -14.30
C LYS A 264 -5.66 -2.53 -14.10
N PRO A 265 -5.24 -3.50 -13.27
CA PRO A 265 -6.00 -4.75 -13.07
C PRO A 265 -7.39 -4.53 -12.51
N GLY A 266 -7.54 -3.52 -11.67
CA GLY A 266 -8.82 -3.16 -11.07
C GLY A 266 -8.64 -2.45 -9.74
N THR A 267 -9.78 -2.17 -9.13
CA THR A 267 -9.89 -1.48 -7.84
C THR A 267 -10.64 -2.39 -6.87
N LEU A 268 -10.18 -2.43 -5.64
CA LEU A 268 -10.84 -3.09 -4.52
C LEU A 268 -11.45 -2.01 -3.64
N LEU A 269 -12.75 -2.09 -3.40
CA LEU A 269 -13.47 -1.13 -2.56
C LEU A 269 -14.17 -1.87 -1.42
N ASN A 270 -13.86 -1.47 -0.19
CA ASN A 270 -14.56 -1.88 1.00
C ASN A 270 -15.26 -0.68 1.63
N GLU A 271 -16.53 -0.79 1.92
CA GLU A 271 -17.30 0.25 2.60
C GLU A 271 -18.06 -0.35 3.77
N GLU A 272 -18.15 0.40 4.87
CA GLU A 272 -18.91 0.00 6.03
C GLU A 272 -19.73 1.16 6.61
N VAL A 273 -20.92 0.83 7.09
CA VAL A 273 -21.76 1.72 7.89
C VAL A 273 -22.15 1.00 9.16
N GLN A 274 -21.89 1.61 10.30
CA GLN A 274 -22.25 1.04 11.59
C GLN A 274 -23.12 2.02 12.38
N PHE A 275 -24.13 1.47 13.04
CA PHE A 275 -24.88 2.15 14.10
C PHE A 275 -24.69 1.37 15.38
N GLN A 276 -24.40 2.06 16.50
CA GLN A 276 -24.09 1.45 17.78
C GLN A 276 -24.79 2.17 18.92
N VAL A 277 -25.27 1.40 19.87
CA VAL A 277 -25.82 1.86 21.15
C VAL A 277 -25.19 1.04 22.26
N ASP A 278 -24.45 1.69 23.15
CA ASP A 278 -23.86 1.10 24.34
C ASP A 278 -24.47 1.73 25.58
N LEU A 279 -24.93 0.89 26.48
CA LEU A 279 -25.60 1.30 27.70
C LEU A 279 -25.00 0.56 28.87
N SER A 280 -24.80 1.23 30.02
CA SER A 280 -24.49 0.55 31.24
C SER A 280 -25.23 1.16 32.45
N ASN A 281 -25.40 0.37 33.47
CA ASN A 281 -26.03 0.80 34.70
C ASN A 281 -25.33 0.18 35.92
N GLU A 282 -25.15 0.97 36.96
CA GLU A 282 -24.65 0.50 38.23
C GLU A 282 -25.83 0.11 39.11
N ILE A 283 -25.80 -1.11 39.64
CA ILE A 283 -26.84 -1.65 40.57
C ILE A 283 -26.20 -1.90 41.93
N ASP A 284 -26.64 -1.17 42.92
CA ASP A 284 -26.22 -1.43 44.29
C ASP A 284 -26.86 -2.75 44.79
N MET A 285 -26.02 -3.75 45.01
CA MET A 285 -26.39 -5.07 45.52
C MET A 285 -26.21 -5.21 47.04
N GLY A 286 -25.86 -4.11 47.72
CA GLY A 286 -25.52 -4.12 49.14
C GLY A 286 -24.17 -4.79 49.44
N THR A 287 -23.31 -4.92 48.46
CA THR A 287 -21.92 -5.43 48.55
C THR A 287 -20.93 -4.27 48.55
N GLU A 288 -19.63 -4.56 48.80
CA GLU A 288 -18.59 -3.53 48.83
C GLU A 288 -18.42 -2.79 47.47
N SER A 289 -18.89 -3.38 46.37
CA SER A 289 -18.86 -2.79 45.03
C SER A 289 -20.22 -2.97 44.37
N ALA A 290 -20.65 -1.94 43.63
CA ALA A 290 -21.84 -2.02 42.78
C ALA A 290 -21.61 -3.04 41.64
N MET A 291 -22.69 -3.68 41.23
CA MET A 291 -22.68 -4.52 40.03
C MET A 291 -22.90 -3.64 38.78
N VAL A 292 -21.98 -3.70 37.83
CA VAL A 292 -22.14 -3.02 36.54
C VAL A 292 -22.80 -3.97 35.55
N VAL A 293 -23.94 -3.56 35.01
CA VAL A 293 -24.63 -4.27 33.93
C VAL A 293 -24.51 -3.46 32.65
N ALA A 294 -23.79 -4.00 31.66
CA ALA A 294 -23.62 -3.40 30.34
C ALA A 294 -24.45 -4.16 29.29
N TYR A 295 -25.11 -3.44 28.41
CA TYR A 295 -25.88 -3.98 27.32
C TYR A 295 -25.90 -2.99 26.13
N GLY A 296 -26.11 -3.50 24.92
CA GLY A 296 -26.06 -2.65 23.75
C GLY A 296 -26.65 -3.31 22.51
N PHE A 297 -26.64 -2.54 21.44
CA PHE A 297 -27.06 -2.95 20.13
C PHE A 297 -26.06 -2.43 19.10
N SER A 298 -25.68 -3.28 18.15
CA SER A 298 -24.85 -2.90 17.02
C SER A 298 -25.48 -3.42 15.72
N TYR A 299 -25.55 -2.57 14.73
CA TYR A 299 -25.88 -2.89 13.35
C TYR A 299 -24.68 -2.51 12.48
N LEU A 300 -24.19 -3.45 11.69
CA LEU A 300 -23.12 -3.25 10.73
C LEU A 300 -23.60 -3.70 9.36
N ASP A 301 -23.43 -2.83 8.38
CA ASP A 301 -23.59 -3.13 6.96
C ASP A 301 -22.21 -2.94 6.31
N GLU A 302 -21.72 -3.97 5.66
CA GLU A 302 -20.41 -3.99 5.03
C GLU A 302 -20.55 -4.49 3.60
N SER A 303 -19.87 -3.80 2.69
CA SER A 303 -19.80 -4.18 1.29
C SER A 303 -18.35 -4.29 0.82
N TYR A 304 -18.08 -5.24 -0.03
CA TYR A 304 -16.81 -5.41 -0.71
C TYR A 304 -17.05 -5.57 -2.21
N ASP A 305 -16.45 -4.68 -2.99
CA ASP A 305 -16.59 -4.65 -4.43
C ASP A 305 -15.22 -4.81 -5.11
N VAL A 306 -15.17 -5.65 -6.14
CA VAL A 306 -14.01 -5.85 -6.99
C VAL A 306 -14.31 -5.28 -8.36
N GLN A 307 -13.86 -4.07 -8.60
CA GLN A 307 -14.08 -3.35 -9.84
C GLN A 307 -13.03 -3.72 -10.87
N GLN A 308 -13.47 -4.39 -11.91
CA GLN A 308 -12.59 -4.78 -13.02
C GLN A 308 -12.32 -3.59 -13.94
N SER A 309 -11.05 -3.39 -14.29
CA SER A 309 -10.68 -2.38 -15.29
C SER A 309 -11.25 -2.72 -16.67
N PRO A 310 -11.75 -1.72 -17.43
CA PRO A 310 -12.15 -1.93 -18.83
C PRO A 310 -11.06 -2.49 -19.73
N GLN A 311 -9.79 -2.29 -19.42
CA GLN A 311 -8.66 -2.82 -20.18
C GLN A 311 -8.52 -4.34 -20.12
N LEU A 312 -9.13 -5.01 -19.11
CA LEU A 312 -9.13 -6.46 -18.99
C LEU A 312 -10.42 -7.11 -19.53
N ALA A 313 -11.40 -6.30 -19.90
CA ALA A 313 -12.69 -6.76 -20.37
C ALA A 313 -12.74 -7.03 -21.88
N SER A 314 -11.64 -6.91 -22.60
CA SER A 314 -11.54 -7.13 -24.05
C SER A 314 -10.83 -8.44 -24.40
#